data_1a0c0d4c53816acc5da54b8e1569cc76
#
_entry.id   1a0c0d4c53816acc5da54b8e1569cc76
#
_cell.length_a   1.000
_cell.length_b   1.000
_cell.length_c   1.000
_cell.angle_alpha   90.00
_cell.angle_beta   90.00
_cell.angle_gamma   90.00
#
_symmetry.space_group_name_H-M   'P 1'
#
loop_
_entity.id
_entity.type
_entity.pdbx_description
1 polymer ?
#
loop_
_entity_poly.entity_id
_entity_poly.type
_entity_poly.pdbx_seq_one_letter_code
_entity_poly.pdbx_strand_id
1 'polypeptide(L)'
;MGLDQYAYATKGEHKVEIAYWRKHANLQGWMENLYRAKGGEEQFNCVSVFLNEEDISRLESEYTNLDTATGFFWGRSLPEDDEYTRKFIASARKRLSEGYTVEYTSWW
;
A
#
# COMPACT_ATOMS: atom_id res chain seq x y z
N MET A 1 12.56 12.22 -8.60
CA MET A 1 12.87 11.40 -7.42
C MET A 1 11.90 11.73 -6.31
N GLY A 2 11.69 10.80 -5.41
CA GLY A 2 10.71 10.90 -4.37
C GLY A 2 9.88 9.62 -4.33
N LEU A 3 9.08 9.47 -3.28
CA LEU A 3 8.30 8.26 -3.07
C LEU A 3 7.02 8.29 -3.89
N ASP A 4 6.94 7.44 -4.89
CA ASP A 4 5.71 7.17 -5.64
C ASP A 4 5.21 5.79 -5.25
N GLN A 5 3.92 5.68 -4.91
CA GLN A 5 3.32 4.48 -4.34
C GLN A 5 2.11 4.08 -5.18
N TYR A 6 2.02 2.78 -5.45
CA TYR A 6 0.99 2.25 -6.34
C TYR A 6 0.35 1.02 -5.73
N ALA A 7 -0.93 0.83 -6.00
CA ALA A 7 -1.60 -0.42 -5.73
C ALA A 7 -2.28 -0.91 -7.00
N TYR A 8 -2.15 -2.20 -7.26
CA TYR A 8 -2.70 -2.84 -8.46
C TYR A 8 -3.58 -4.02 -8.06
N ALA A 9 -4.63 -4.22 -8.83
CA ALA A 9 -5.45 -5.43 -8.74
C ALA A 9 -5.27 -6.23 -10.03
N THR A 10 -5.08 -7.54 -9.90
CA THR A 10 -4.81 -8.41 -11.05
C THR A 10 -5.72 -9.63 -11.01
N LYS A 11 -6.31 -9.96 -12.16
CA LYS A 11 -7.09 -11.17 -12.34
C LYS A 11 -6.81 -11.71 -13.74
N GLY A 12 -6.13 -12.86 -13.83
CA GLY A 12 -5.66 -13.38 -15.10
C GLY A 12 -4.70 -12.40 -15.75
N GLU A 13 -5.00 -11.96 -16.96
CA GLU A 13 -4.18 -10.98 -17.69
C GLU A 13 -4.63 -9.55 -17.46
N HIS A 14 -5.69 -9.33 -16.69
CA HIS A 14 -6.23 -8.00 -16.42
C HIS A 14 -5.56 -7.42 -15.18
N LYS A 15 -4.77 -6.38 -15.37
CA LYS A 15 -4.08 -5.67 -14.28
C LYS A 15 -4.50 -4.20 -14.34
N VAL A 16 -4.99 -3.68 -13.22
CA VAL A 16 -5.47 -2.30 -13.13
C VAL A 16 -4.87 -1.61 -11.92
N GLU A 17 -4.47 -0.35 -12.09
CA GLU A 17 -4.04 0.48 -10.98
C GLU A 17 -5.28 0.93 -10.21
N ILE A 18 -5.33 0.65 -8.92
CA ILE A 18 -6.47 1.00 -8.08
C ILE A 18 -6.16 2.11 -7.08
N ALA A 19 -4.90 2.48 -6.91
CA ALA A 19 -4.53 3.59 -6.05
C ALA A 19 -3.13 4.11 -6.38
N TYR A 20 -2.92 5.39 -6.11
CA TYR A 20 -1.64 6.04 -6.24
C TYR A 20 -1.49 7.05 -5.11
N TRP A 21 -0.36 7.01 -4.40
CA TRP A 21 -0.01 8.01 -3.40
C TRP A 21 1.35 8.59 -3.77
N ARG A 22 1.58 9.81 -3.35
CA ARG A 22 2.90 10.41 -3.47
C ARG A 22 3.35 10.88 -2.10
N LYS A 23 4.46 10.32 -1.63
CA LYS A 23 5.12 10.69 -0.38
C LYS A 23 4.26 10.46 0.86
N HIS A 24 3.41 9.43 0.85
CA HIS A 24 2.72 8.98 2.06
C HIS A 24 3.66 8.07 2.84
N ALA A 25 4.62 8.67 3.53
CA ALA A 25 5.72 7.96 4.18
C ALA A 25 5.25 6.96 5.23
N ASN A 26 4.22 7.31 6.00
CA ASN A 26 3.72 6.43 7.06
C ASN A 26 3.08 5.16 6.48
N LEU A 27 2.39 5.27 5.35
CA LEU A 27 1.85 4.10 4.66
C LEU A 27 2.98 3.23 4.12
N GLN A 28 4.03 3.84 3.57
CA GLN A 28 5.20 3.11 3.09
C GLN A 28 5.83 2.28 4.21
N GLY A 29 5.97 2.87 5.40
CA GLY A 29 6.50 2.16 6.56
C GLY A 29 5.61 1.00 6.98
N TRP A 30 4.29 1.19 6.98
CA TRP A 30 3.32 0.14 7.30
C TRP A 30 3.43 -1.02 6.30
N MET A 31 3.52 -0.70 5.01
CA MET A 31 3.64 -1.72 3.96
C MET A 31 4.99 -2.43 4.03
N GLU A 32 6.06 -1.72 4.35
CA GLU A 32 7.36 -2.36 4.53
C GLU A 32 7.36 -3.35 5.69
N ASN A 33 6.73 -2.98 6.81
CA ASN A 33 6.60 -3.89 7.95
C ASN A 33 5.82 -5.14 7.57
N LEU A 34 4.76 -4.99 6.77
CA LEU A 34 3.99 -6.13 6.28
C LEU A 34 4.84 -7.00 5.34
N TYR A 35 5.61 -6.37 4.45
CA TYR A 35 6.51 -7.09 3.55
C TYR A 35 7.51 -7.94 4.34
N ARG A 36 8.13 -7.36 5.37
CA ARG A 36 9.07 -8.09 6.24
C ARG A 36 8.37 -9.22 6.99
N ALA A 37 7.18 -8.99 7.51
CA ALA A 37 6.40 -10.00 8.22
C ALA A 37 6.06 -11.18 7.32
N LYS A 38 5.90 -10.95 6.03
CA LYS A 38 5.63 -12.00 5.04
C LYS A 38 6.89 -12.66 4.50
N GLY A 39 8.07 -12.36 5.06
CA GLY A 39 9.33 -12.98 4.70
C GLY A 39 10.14 -12.23 3.66
N GLY A 40 9.77 -11.00 3.32
CA GLY A 40 10.52 -10.19 2.36
C GLY A 40 11.88 -9.78 2.90
N GLU A 41 12.92 -9.91 2.09
CA GLU A 41 14.30 -9.66 2.49
C GLU A 41 14.99 -8.58 1.64
N GLU A 42 14.39 -8.18 0.52
CA GLU A 42 14.98 -7.19 -0.36
C GLU A 42 14.73 -5.77 0.15
N GLN A 43 15.50 -4.81 -0.35
CA GLN A 43 15.21 -3.40 -0.11
C GLN A 43 13.79 -3.11 -0.62
N PHE A 44 12.97 -2.44 0.18
CA PHE A 44 11.58 -2.20 -0.16
C PHE A 44 11.45 -1.04 -1.15
N ASN A 45 11.95 -1.29 -2.37
CA ASN A 45 11.95 -0.36 -3.47
C ASN A 45 11.79 -1.15 -4.75
N CYS A 46 10.74 -0.90 -5.53
CA CYS A 46 10.40 -1.64 -6.75
C CYS A 46 10.09 -3.11 -6.51
N VAL A 47 9.67 -3.46 -5.30
CA VAL A 47 9.19 -4.81 -4.98
C VAL A 47 7.75 -4.71 -4.52
N SER A 48 7.00 -5.81 -4.61
CA SER A 48 5.58 -5.82 -4.29
C SER A 48 5.32 -6.57 -2.99
N VAL A 49 4.28 -6.13 -2.26
CA VAL A 49 3.70 -6.90 -1.17
C VAL A 49 2.23 -7.16 -1.51
N PHE A 50 1.82 -8.42 -1.41
CA PHE A 50 0.43 -8.80 -1.69
C PHE A 50 -0.42 -8.66 -0.44
N LEU A 51 -1.64 -8.17 -0.61
CA LEU A 51 -2.56 -7.84 0.47
C LEU A 51 -3.78 -8.74 0.37
N ASN A 52 -4.07 -9.48 1.45
CA ASN A 52 -5.28 -10.29 1.53
C ASN A 52 -6.36 -9.57 2.33
N GLU A 53 -7.53 -10.21 2.51
CA GLU A 53 -8.65 -9.63 3.27
C GLU A 53 -8.24 -9.24 4.69
N GLU A 54 -7.45 -10.06 5.36
CA GLU A 54 -6.99 -9.77 6.71
C GLU A 54 -6.08 -8.56 6.75
N ASP A 55 -5.17 -8.42 5.78
CA ASP A 55 -4.28 -7.27 5.66
C ASP A 55 -5.09 -5.99 5.46
N ILE A 56 -6.10 -6.03 4.59
CA ILE A 56 -6.95 -4.87 4.32
C ILE A 56 -7.76 -4.50 5.57
N SER A 57 -8.29 -5.47 6.29
CA SER A 57 -9.02 -5.21 7.54
C SER A 57 -8.12 -4.58 8.60
N ARG A 58 -6.87 -5.02 8.69
CA ARG A 58 -5.91 -4.44 9.62
C ARG A 58 -5.55 -3.01 9.23
N LEU A 59 -5.35 -2.76 7.95
CA LEU A 59 -5.10 -1.39 7.47
C LEU A 59 -6.31 -0.49 7.76
N GLU A 60 -7.53 -1.00 7.59
CA GLU A 60 -8.74 -0.23 7.89
C GLU A 60 -8.79 0.21 9.35
N SER A 61 -8.31 -0.62 10.26
CA SER A 61 -8.29 -0.27 11.69
C SER A 61 -7.15 0.66 12.06
N GLU A 62 -6.13 0.78 11.24
CA GLU A 62 -4.88 1.50 11.59
C GLU A 62 -4.59 2.73 10.74
N TYR A 63 -5.23 2.90 9.57
CA TYR A 63 -4.77 3.89 8.59
C TYR A 63 -4.88 5.35 9.05
N THR A 64 -5.74 5.65 10.02
CA THR A 64 -5.85 7.01 10.56
C THR A 64 -4.84 7.28 11.68
N ASN A 65 -4.08 6.28 12.07
CA ASN A 65 -3.18 6.37 13.21
C ASN A 65 -1.89 5.58 12.98
N LEU A 66 -1.35 5.69 11.78
CA LEU A 66 -0.11 5.00 11.41
C LEU A 66 1.10 5.57 12.15
N ASP A 67 2.05 4.69 12.46
CA ASP A 67 3.32 5.12 13.03
C ASP A 67 4.07 6.00 12.03
N THR A 68 4.74 7.02 12.56
CA THR A 68 5.59 7.88 11.73
C THR A 68 6.74 7.08 11.15
N ALA A 69 6.93 7.22 9.84
CA ALA A 69 8.01 6.56 9.13
C ALA A 69 8.79 7.58 8.32
N THR A 70 10.09 7.34 8.18
CA THR A 70 10.97 8.19 7.38
C THR A 70 11.85 7.33 6.50
N GLY A 71 12.29 7.90 5.39
CA GLY A 71 13.19 7.22 4.48
C GLY A 71 13.74 8.19 3.46
N PHE A 72 14.71 7.72 2.68
CA PHE A 72 15.37 8.54 1.68
C PHE A 72 14.36 8.91 0.59
N PHE A 73 14.11 10.20 0.42
CA PHE A 73 13.13 10.74 -0.54
C PHE A 73 11.66 10.42 -0.21
N TRP A 74 11.35 9.91 0.99
CA TRP A 74 9.96 9.54 1.32
C TRP A 74 9.05 10.75 1.56
N GLY A 75 9.61 11.86 2.03
CA GLY A 75 8.80 13.02 2.35
C GLY A 75 8.01 12.85 3.64
N ARG A 76 6.80 13.39 3.67
CA ARG A 76 5.95 13.41 4.86
C ARG A 76 4.49 13.12 4.48
N SER A 77 3.81 12.30 5.27
CA SER A 77 2.38 12.06 5.14
C SER A 77 1.58 13.33 5.45
N LEU A 78 0.45 13.49 4.76
CA LEU A 78 -0.44 14.65 4.91
C LEU A 78 -1.82 14.17 5.38
N PRO A 79 -2.61 15.02 6.06
CA PRO A 79 -3.95 14.62 6.51
C PRO A 79 -4.86 14.11 5.41
N GLU A 80 -4.80 14.69 4.22
CA GLU A 80 -5.61 14.27 3.08
C GLU A 80 -5.28 12.87 2.57
N ASP A 81 -4.13 12.31 2.94
CA ASP A 81 -3.76 10.94 2.58
C ASP A 81 -4.71 9.91 3.20
N ASP A 82 -5.29 10.23 4.36
CA ASP A 82 -6.23 9.33 5.03
C ASP A 82 -7.49 9.09 4.19
N GLU A 83 -8.05 10.13 3.60
CA GLU A 83 -9.23 9.99 2.75
C GLU A 83 -8.91 9.16 1.52
N TYR A 84 -7.77 9.39 0.91
CA TYR A 84 -7.34 8.62 -0.25
C TYR A 84 -7.13 7.14 0.11
N THR A 85 -6.51 6.88 1.28
CA THR A 85 -6.29 5.51 1.75
C THR A 85 -7.62 4.81 2.05
N ARG A 86 -8.60 5.53 2.60
CA ARG A 86 -9.94 4.99 2.83
C ARG A 86 -10.56 4.51 1.52
N LYS A 87 -10.44 5.29 0.46
CA LYS A 87 -10.95 4.90 -0.87
C LYS A 87 -10.21 3.68 -1.41
N PHE A 88 -8.91 3.60 -1.19
CA PHE A 88 -8.14 2.43 -1.57
C PHE A 88 -8.64 1.18 -0.87
N ILE A 89 -8.87 1.25 0.44
CA ILE A 89 -9.35 0.12 1.23
C ILE A 89 -10.66 -0.42 0.66
N ALA A 90 -11.61 0.47 0.35
CA ALA A 90 -12.89 0.07 -0.24
C ALA A 90 -12.70 -0.59 -1.61
N SER A 91 -11.86 -0.03 -2.45
CA SER A 91 -11.56 -0.57 -3.78
C SER A 91 -10.87 -1.93 -3.70
N ALA A 92 -9.88 -2.07 -2.80
CA ALA A 92 -9.16 -3.32 -2.60
C ALA A 92 -10.09 -4.42 -2.12
N ARG A 93 -10.97 -4.11 -1.17
CA ARG A 93 -11.92 -5.09 -0.64
C ARG A 93 -12.87 -5.57 -1.72
N LYS A 94 -13.35 -4.66 -2.55
CA LYS A 94 -14.20 -5.01 -3.69
C LYS A 94 -13.49 -5.94 -4.67
N ARG A 95 -12.24 -5.59 -5.04
CA ARG A 95 -11.46 -6.40 -5.98
C ARG A 95 -11.19 -7.80 -5.44
N LEU A 96 -10.82 -7.89 -4.16
CA LEU A 96 -10.59 -9.20 -3.53
C LEU A 96 -11.86 -10.06 -3.59
N SER A 97 -13.03 -9.47 -3.34
CA SER A 97 -14.30 -10.19 -3.39
C SER A 97 -14.64 -10.67 -4.81
N GLU A 98 -14.06 -10.04 -5.82
CA GLU A 98 -14.26 -10.40 -7.23
C GLU A 98 -13.20 -11.38 -7.75
N GLY A 99 -12.33 -11.86 -6.87
CA GLY A 99 -11.30 -12.83 -7.23
C GLY A 99 -9.98 -12.23 -7.72
N TYR A 100 -9.78 -10.94 -7.57
CA TYR A 100 -8.50 -10.31 -7.91
C TYR A 100 -7.48 -10.54 -6.79
N THR A 101 -6.20 -10.50 -7.15
CA THR A 101 -5.14 -10.29 -6.18
C THR A 101 -4.87 -8.79 -6.09
N VAL A 102 -4.49 -8.31 -4.90
CA VAL A 102 -4.16 -6.90 -4.69
C VAL A 102 -2.72 -6.81 -4.20
N GLU A 103 -1.94 -5.91 -4.80
CA GLU A 103 -0.55 -5.70 -4.42
C GLU A 103 -0.25 -4.22 -4.26
N TYR A 104 0.71 -3.93 -3.39
CA TYR A 104 1.26 -2.59 -3.20
C TYR A 104 2.72 -2.62 -3.62
N THR A 105 3.15 -1.58 -4.31
CA THR A 105 4.56 -1.39 -4.67
C THR A 105 4.90 0.09 -4.61
N SER A 106 6.18 0.39 -4.57
CA SER A 106 6.64 1.77 -4.52
C SER A 106 7.96 1.91 -5.23
N TRP A 107 8.26 3.13 -5.60
CA TRP A 107 9.53 3.50 -6.23
C TRP A 107 10.01 4.80 -5.61
N TRP A 108 11.23 4.76 -5.10
CA TRP A 108 11.81 5.95 -4.45
C TRP A 108 13.34 6.01 -4.60
#